data_53204d4e1406d8f1cc2640c96bc6c3a5
#
_entry.id   53204d4e1406d8f1cc2640c96bc6c3a5
#
_cell.length_a   1.000
_cell.length_b   1.000
_cell.length_c   1.000
_cell.angle_alpha   90.00
_cell.angle_beta   90.00
_cell.angle_gamma   90.00
#
_symmetry.space_group_name_H-M   'P 1'
#
loop_
_entity.id
_entity.type
_entity.pdbx_description
1 polymer ?
#
loop_
_entity_poly.entity_id
_entity_poly.type
_entity_poly.pdbx_seq_one_letter_code
_entity_poly.pdbx_strand_id
1 'polypeptide(L)'
;MGMSIGLHARRRIGASSRPWVWVVLVLLGLSVPMTMVPSATASGATASSASKSESSGWTVYHQDAAGTGVATSVTGVDTSTPRWTSPRLDGQIYGEPLAFSGRVFVATENDTVYALASSTGAVVWSVHLGTPVPSGSLPCGDISPTVGVTGTPVIDPARSEIFMVADELINAGPAHMLVGLDTASGRIELTQNVDPPGAAPRALLQRTGLTLDGGEVVFGFGGNYGDCSTYRGWLVAVAEDGGTPSDFAVDAAPGESQGAIWMGGAAPAVDSGGNLWIAAGNGSVTSPGHAYDFSDSVLELSSRLLLLQYFAPGSWASDNAHDLDMSMEPALLADGRVVEAGKSHTAYLLDAGHLGGIGGQEATLGHVCDEDVDGGSAVVGTTVFLPCLSGTVALQVGSAPPALRVLWTSMEGGGPPIVAGGLVWTIGQNGTLYGLDSADGAVLQKASVGVPANHFPTPSVGDGLLLAPSAYRVVAFTATSTGASGQTSSSVARAGPTATTAASAGKASEAAVHAGHGAGAIAGVIGVGVVAAGLAVWFLARRRGRRAA
;
A
#
# COMPACT_ATOMS: atom_id res chain seq x y z
N MET A 1 55.66 40.27 32.53
CA MET A 1 55.11 40.74 33.81
C MET A 1 53.78 40.00 33.96
N GLY A 2 53.62 39.02 34.74
CA GLY A 2 53.97 38.66 36.09
C GLY A 2 52.79 37.88 36.56
N MET A 3 52.92 36.53 36.78
CA MET A 3 52.84 35.83 38.09
C MET A 3 51.49 36.04 38.82
N SER A 4 50.78 35.08 39.39
CA SER A 4 51.19 33.93 40.25
C SER A 4 49.92 33.15 40.62
N ILE A 5 49.94 31.83 40.60
CA ILE A 5 49.99 30.80 41.66
C ILE A 5 48.89 30.85 42.74
N GLY A 6 48.26 29.69 42.98
CA GLY A 6 47.59 29.29 44.20
C GLY A 6 46.60 28.17 43.96
N LEU A 7 46.85 26.94 44.06
CA LEU A 7 47.14 25.86 45.02
C LEU A 7 46.01 25.53 46.00
N HIS A 8 45.54 24.28 45.88
CA HIS A 8 45.09 23.30 46.87
C HIS A 8 43.77 23.50 47.65
N ALA A 9 42.88 22.53 47.50
CA ALA A 9 42.46 21.73 48.66
C ALA A 9 41.78 20.41 48.20
N ARG A 10 42.45 19.31 48.51
CA ARG A 10 41.88 17.95 48.58
C ARG A 10 40.96 17.87 49.79
N ARG A 11 39.79 17.25 49.68
CA ARG A 11 39.13 16.59 50.80
C ARG A 11 38.68 15.18 50.39
N ARG A 12 39.07 14.27 51.27
CA ARG A 12 38.89 12.83 51.26
C ARG A 12 37.54 12.43 51.82
N ILE A 13 36.95 11.39 51.23
CA ILE A 13 36.47 10.12 51.81
C ILE A 13 35.31 10.21 52.82
N GLY A 14 34.22 9.56 52.46
CA GLY A 14 33.23 9.04 53.39
C GLY A 14 32.55 7.82 52.78
N ALA A 15 33.12 6.63 53.00
CA ALA A 15 32.47 5.36 52.76
C ALA A 15 31.49 5.08 53.90
N SER A 16 30.20 4.88 53.60
CA SER A 16 29.25 4.32 54.56
C SER A 16 28.72 3.00 54.03
N SER A 17 29.18 1.93 54.63
CA SER A 17 28.69 0.57 54.57
C SER A 17 27.28 0.48 55.17
N ARG A 18 26.33 -0.12 54.46
CA ARG A 18 25.06 -0.59 55.03
C ARG A 18 25.03 -2.13 54.94
N PRO A 19 24.58 -2.81 56.01
CA PRO A 19 24.61 -4.26 56.09
C PRO A 19 23.41 -4.90 55.38
N TRP A 20 23.69 -6.05 54.78
CA TRP A 20 22.72 -6.99 54.24
C TRP A 20 21.97 -7.68 55.38
N VAL A 21 20.63 -7.54 55.37
CA VAL A 21 19.77 -8.34 56.25
C VAL A 21 19.28 -9.55 55.43
N TRP A 22 19.74 -10.74 55.87
CA TRP A 22 19.20 -12.02 55.40
C TRP A 22 17.89 -12.32 56.14
N VAL A 23 16.78 -12.41 55.41
CA VAL A 23 15.51 -12.96 55.96
C VAL A 23 15.50 -14.45 55.66
N VAL A 24 15.64 -15.23 56.74
CA VAL A 24 15.45 -16.70 56.71
C VAL A 24 13.95 -16.98 56.83
N LEU A 25 13.34 -17.52 55.78
CA LEU A 25 11.96 -18.01 55.79
C LEU A 25 11.95 -19.46 56.27
N VAL A 26 11.44 -19.68 57.48
CA VAL A 26 11.18 -21.00 58.05
C VAL A 26 9.88 -21.53 57.41
N LEU A 27 10.00 -22.63 56.66
CA LEU A 27 8.86 -23.38 56.14
C LEU A 27 8.34 -24.32 57.23
N LEU A 28 7.20 -23.96 57.82
CA LEU A 28 6.40 -24.90 58.64
C LEU A 28 5.54 -25.76 57.72
N GLY A 29 5.82 -27.05 57.68
CA GLY A 29 5.05 -28.06 56.99
C GLY A 29 3.71 -28.30 57.68
N LEU A 30 2.62 -28.10 56.95
CA LEU A 30 1.29 -28.58 57.30
C LEU A 30 0.90 -29.71 56.33
N SER A 31 0.91 -30.93 56.83
CA SER A 31 0.41 -32.11 56.17
C SER A 31 -1.12 -32.12 56.19
N VAL A 32 -1.76 -32.03 55.01
CA VAL A 32 -3.20 -32.22 54.85
C VAL A 32 -3.46 -33.62 54.26
N PRO A 33 -4.38 -34.42 54.80
CA PRO A 33 -4.66 -35.75 54.30
C PRO A 33 -5.40 -35.68 52.94
N MET A 34 -4.93 -36.50 52.00
CA MET A 34 -5.44 -36.66 50.65
C MET A 34 -6.68 -37.55 50.68
N THR A 35 -7.87 -36.98 50.54
CA THR A 35 -9.09 -37.74 50.27
C THR A 35 -9.21 -38.05 48.79
N MET A 36 -9.23 -39.34 48.42
CA MET A 36 -9.51 -39.80 47.07
C MET A 36 -10.94 -39.47 46.66
N VAL A 37 -11.09 -38.69 45.57
CA VAL A 37 -12.36 -38.51 44.88
C VAL A 37 -12.34 -39.41 43.64
N PRO A 38 -13.39 -40.19 43.33
CA PRO A 38 -13.42 -41.07 42.19
C PRO A 38 -13.45 -40.28 40.87
N SER A 39 -12.61 -40.72 39.93
CA SER A 39 -12.55 -40.16 38.57
C SER A 39 -13.87 -40.41 37.82
N ALA A 40 -14.58 -39.35 37.51
CA ALA A 40 -15.63 -39.38 36.51
C ALA A 40 -14.98 -39.36 35.12
N THR A 41 -15.20 -40.39 34.33
CA THR A 41 -14.85 -40.45 32.93
C THR A 41 -15.63 -39.38 32.16
N ALA A 42 -14.98 -38.26 31.87
CA ALA A 42 -15.51 -37.26 30.94
C ALA A 42 -15.39 -37.85 29.52
N SER A 43 -16.52 -38.13 28.89
CA SER A 43 -16.62 -38.37 27.45
C SER A 43 -16.08 -37.14 26.74
N GLY A 44 -14.95 -37.29 26.03
CA GLY A 44 -14.37 -36.26 25.21
C GLY A 44 -15.33 -35.91 24.06
N ALA A 45 -16.02 -34.80 24.19
CA ALA A 45 -16.54 -34.10 23.04
C ALA A 45 -15.34 -33.49 22.31
N THR A 46 -14.92 -34.09 21.21
CA THR A 46 -14.03 -33.47 20.25
C THR A 46 -14.75 -32.23 19.73
N ALA A 47 -14.38 -31.08 20.26
CA ALA A 47 -14.69 -29.82 19.61
C ALA A 47 -13.97 -29.84 18.25
N SER A 48 -14.76 -30.11 17.20
CA SER A 48 -14.35 -29.83 15.83
C SER A 48 -14.05 -28.31 15.79
N SER A 49 -12.78 -27.96 15.81
CA SER A 49 -12.37 -26.65 15.37
C SER A 49 -12.74 -26.59 13.88
N ALA A 50 -13.91 -26.03 13.58
CA ALA A 50 -14.17 -25.56 12.24
C ALA A 50 -13.03 -24.58 11.95
N SER A 51 -12.08 -24.99 11.12
CA SER A 51 -11.17 -24.06 10.47
C SER A 51 -12.07 -23.05 9.78
N LYS A 52 -12.13 -21.81 10.29
CA LYS A 52 -12.59 -20.70 9.48
C LYS A 52 -11.74 -20.81 8.22
N SER A 53 -12.38 -21.08 7.09
CA SER A 53 -11.80 -20.83 5.77
C SER A 53 -11.26 -19.41 5.86
N GLU A 54 -9.94 -19.26 5.82
CA GLU A 54 -9.34 -17.95 5.65
C GLU A 54 -10.00 -17.38 4.42
N SER A 55 -10.72 -16.28 4.59
CA SER A 55 -11.30 -15.56 3.48
C SER A 55 -10.14 -15.15 2.59
N SER A 56 -10.14 -15.55 1.33
CA SER A 56 -9.12 -15.22 0.34
C SER A 56 -9.23 -13.72 -0.01
N GLY A 57 -9.15 -12.86 1.00
CA GLY A 57 -9.24 -11.43 0.88
C GLY A 57 -7.89 -10.81 0.52
N TRP A 58 -7.91 -9.67 -0.13
CA TRP A 58 -6.80 -8.75 -0.35
C TRP A 58 -7.14 -7.47 0.40
N THR A 59 -6.71 -7.37 1.66
CA THR A 59 -7.24 -6.40 2.63
C THR A 59 -6.29 -5.25 2.95
N VAL A 60 -5.08 -5.31 2.43
CA VAL A 60 -4.02 -4.31 2.56
C VAL A 60 -3.25 -4.24 1.24
N TYR A 61 -2.55 -3.14 1.01
CA TYR A 61 -1.65 -2.99 -0.14
C TYR A 61 -0.69 -4.19 -0.23
N HIS A 62 -0.53 -4.74 -1.44
CA HIS A 62 0.32 -5.91 -1.71
C HIS A 62 0.01 -7.13 -0.82
N GLN A 63 -1.29 -7.35 -0.48
CA GLN A 63 -1.86 -8.59 0.04
C GLN A 63 -1.65 -8.84 1.54
N ASP A 64 -0.49 -8.59 2.10
CA ASP A 64 -0.17 -8.85 3.51
C ASP A 64 0.62 -7.69 4.14
N ALA A 65 0.74 -7.70 5.47
CA ALA A 65 1.38 -6.62 6.20
C ALA A 65 2.86 -6.43 5.86
N ALA A 66 3.53 -7.45 5.34
CA ALA A 66 4.92 -7.37 4.90
C ALA A 66 5.07 -6.88 3.44
N GLY A 67 3.97 -6.58 2.76
CA GLY A 67 3.97 -6.07 1.39
C GLY A 67 4.49 -7.07 0.36
N THR A 68 4.28 -8.39 0.57
CA THR A 68 4.92 -9.41 -0.30
C THR A 68 4.37 -9.45 -1.73
N GLY A 69 3.16 -8.96 -1.98
CA GLY A 69 2.53 -8.94 -3.29
C GLY A 69 2.22 -10.31 -3.88
N VAL A 70 2.08 -11.38 -3.07
CA VAL A 70 1.98 -12.76 -3.56
C VAL A 70 0.66 -13.44 -3.20
N ALA A 71 -0.14 -13.79 -4.21
CA ALA A 71 -1.36 -14.57 -4.06
C ALA A 71 -1.07 -16.07 -4.13
N THR A 72 -0.62 -16.68 -3.04
CA THR A 72 -0.19 -18.09 -2.98
C THR A 72 -1.30 -19.09 -3.27
N SER A 73 -2.56 -18.75 -3.01
CA SER A 73 -3.73 -19.61 -3.24
C SER A 73 -4.17 -19.66 -4.70
N VAL A 74 -3.72 -18.71 -5.55
CA VAL A 74 -4.11 -18.61 -6.96
C VAL A 74 -3.27 -19.54 -7.82
N THR A 75 -3.94 -20.35 -8.64
CA THR A 75 -3.29 -21.33 -9.53
C THR A 75 -3.30 -20.93 -11.00
N GLY A 76 -4.06 -19.90 -11.36
CA GLY A 76 -4.11 -19.39 -12.72
C GLY A 76 -5.00 -18.16 -12.84
N VAL A 77 -4.75 -17.37 -13.86
CA VAL A 77 -5.56 -16.19 -14.23
C VAL A 77 -5.86 -16.26 -15.72
N ASP A 78 -7.09 -15.95 -16.11
CA ASP A 78 -7.51 -15.85 -17.51
C ASP A 78 -7.88 -14.40 -17.84
N THR A 79 -7.04 -13.76 -18.66
CA THR A 79 -7.23 -12.37 -19.13
C THR A 79 -7.80 -12.28 -20.54
N SER A 80 -8.21 -13.39 -21.15
CA SER A 80 -8.75 -13.42 -22.52
C SER A 80 -10.03 -12.57 -22.68
N THR A 81 -10.84 -12.48 -21.61
CA THR A 81 -12.04 -11.67 -21.56
C THR A 81 -12.26 -11.16 -20.14
N PRO A 82 -12.51 -9.85 -19.95
CA PRO A 82 -12.89 -9.33 -18.64
C PRO A 82 -14.15 -10.03 -18.12
N ARG A 83 -14.12 -10.47 -16.87
CA ARG A 83 -15.31 -10.98 -16.20
C ARG A 83 -16.35 -9.88 -16.03
N TRP A 84 -15.87 -8.69 -15.69
CA TRP A 84 -16.66 -7.46 -15.66
C TRP A 84 -15.76 -6.22 -15.71
N THR A 85 -16.35 -5.09 -16.05
CA THR A 85 -15.77 -3.76 -15.90
C THR A 85 -16.77 -2.94 -15.10
N SER A 86 -16.31 -2.23 -14.06
CA SER A 86 -17.17 -1.40 -13.23
C SER A 86 -17.84 -0.28 -14.04
N PRO A 87 -18.94 0.31 -13.56
CA PRO A 87 -19.36 1.61 -14.03
C PRO A 87 -18.23 2.64 -13.94
N ARG A 88 -18.31 3.75 -14.67
CA ARG A 88 -17.40 4.87 -14.46
C ARG A 88 -17.66 5.45 -13.06
N LEU A 89 -16.62 5.56 -12.25
CA LEU A 89 -16.65 6.18 -10.93
C LEU A 89 -16.51 7.70 -11.08
N ASP A 90 -16.80 8.43 -10.00
CA ASP A 90 -16.90 9.89 -10.01
C ASP A 90 -15.55 10.62 -9.92
N GLY A 91 -14.49 9.93 -9.48
CA GLY A 91 -13.12 10.44 -9.38
C GLY A 91 -12.09 9.44 -9.91
N GLN A 92 -10.84 9.87 -9.98
CA GLN A 92 -9.72 9.02 -10.35
C GLN A 92 -9.40 8.04 -9.22
N ILE A 93 -8.94 6.84 -9.60
CA ILE A 93 -8.49 5.80 -8.68
C ILE A 93 -6.96 5.84 -8.66
N TYR A 94 -6.38 6.15 -7.50
CA TYR A 94 -4.93 6.14 -7.28
C TYR A 94 -4.50 4.92 -6.45
N GLY A 95 -5.32 4.52 -5.49
CA GLY A 95 -5.05 3.38 -4.63
C GLY A 95 -5.29 2.02 -5.31
N GLU A 96 -4.73 0.98 -4.74
CA GLU A 96 -4.94 -0.42 -5.14
C GLU A 96 -6.39 -0.86 -4.79
N PRO A 97 -7.13 -1.56 -5.68
CA PRO A 97 -8.42 -2.14 -5.35
C PRO A 97 -8.28 -3.23 -4.29
N LEU A 98 -9.06 -3.18 -3.21
CA LEU A 98 -9.10 -4.22 -2.19
C LEU A 98 -10.27 -5.18 -2.41
N ALA A 99 -10.14 -6.43 -1.95
CA ALA A 99 -11.19 -7.44 -2.05
C ALA A 99 -11.45 -8.10 -0.69
N PHE A 100 -12.70 -8.08 -0.25
CA PHE A 100 -13.09 -8.69 1.01
C PHE A 100 -14.58 -9.04 1.02
N SER A 101 -14.91 -10.25 1.47
CA SER A 101 -16.28 -10.71 1.74
C SER A 101 -17.27 -10.50 0.58
N GLY A 102 -16.84 -10.85 -0.65
CA GLY A 102 -17.67 -10.76 -1.86
C GLY A 102 -17.81 -9.33 -2.41
N ARG A 103 -16.93 -8.41 -2.02
CA ARG A 103 -16.90 -7.02 -2.48
C ARG A 103 -15.50 -6.61 -2.88
N VAL A 104 -15.45 -5.67 -3.83
CA VAL A 104 -14.26 -4.94 -4.22
C VAL A 104 -14.42 -3.49 -3.78
N PHE A 105 -13.42 -2.99 -3.05
CA PHE A 105 -13.43 -1.63 -2.50
C PHE A 105 -12.42 -0.78 -3.24
N VAL A 106 -12.84 0.41 -3.61
CA VAL A 106 -11.99 1.45 -4.21
C VAL A 106 -12.39 2.81 -3.69
N ALA A 107 -11.42 3.69 -3.53
CA ALA A 107 -11.63 5.09 -3.20
C ALA A 107 -11.15 5.99 -4.36
N THR A 108 -11.66 7.20 -4.41
CA THR A 108 -11.39 8.13 -5.51
C THR A 108 -10.89 9.47 -5.02
N GLU A 109 -10.21 10.18 -5.91
CA GLU A 109 -9.80 11.59 -5.71
C GLU A 109 -10.98 12.57 -5.62
N ASN A 110 -12.22 12.07 -5.62
CA ASN A 110 -13.42 12.84 -5.32
C ASN A 110 -14.00 12.52 -3.94
N ASP A 111 -13.19 12.01 -3.01
CA ASP A 111 -13.59 11.59 -1.66
C ASP A 111 -14.79 10.63 -1.64
N THR A 112 -14.90 9.77 -2.65
CA THR A 112 -15.96 8.77 -2.70
C THR A 112 -15.38 7.36 -2.60
N VAL A 113 -15.90 6.60 -1.65
CA VAL A 113 -15.59 5.17 -1.46
C VAL A 113 -16.69 4.33 -2.06
N TYR A 114 -16.31 3.33 -2.82
CA TYR A 114 -17.23 2.39 -3.47
C TYR A 114 -17.00 0.98 -2.98
N ALA A 115 -18.09 0.25 -2.71
CA ALA A 115 -18.08 -1.20 -2.67
C ALA A 115 -18.79 -1.73 -3.91
N LEU A 116 -18.07 -2.51 -4.69
CA LEU A 116 -18.57 -3.16 -5.91
C LEU A 116 -18.82 -4.64 -5.61
N ALA A 117 -19.85 -5.24 -6.18
CA ALA A 117 -20.08 -6.68 -6.07
C ALA A 117 -18.98 -7.45 -6.82
N SER A 118 -18.22 -8.33 -6.17
CA SER A 118 -17.17 -9.15 -6.81
C SER A 118 -17.70 -9.97 -7.99
N SER A 119 -18.96 -10.38 -7.95
CA SER A 119 -19.58 -11.19 -9.01
C SER A 119 -19.87 -10.44 -10.30
N THR A 120 -20.11 -9.11 -10.24
CA THR A 120 -20.66 -8.33 -11.38
C THR A 120 -20.00 -6.96 -11.59
N GLY A 121 -19.22 -6.44 -10.62
CA GLY A 121 -18.69 -5.09 -10.65
C GLY A 121 -19.74 -3.98 -10.45
N ALA A 122 -20.99 -4.33 -10.15
CA ALA A 122 -22.03 -3.36 -9.86
C ALA A 122 -21.81 -2.69 -8.50
N VAL A 123 -22.13 -1.39 -8.39
CA VAL A 123 -22.04 -0.66 -7.13
C VAL A 123 -23.06 -1.24 -6.13
N VAL A 124 -22.59 -1.72 -4.98
CA VAL A 124 -23.40 -2.17 -3.85
C VAL A 124 -23.77 -0.98 -2.97
N TRP A 125 -22.77 -0.18 -2.65
CA TRP A 125 -22.92 1.10 -1.97
C TRP A 125 -21.79 2.05 -2.39
N SER A 126 -22.01 3.33 -2.21
CA SER A 126 -20.98 4.37 -2.28
C SER A 126 -21.23 5.42 -1.21
N VAL A 127 -20.17 5.96 -0.65
CA VAL A 127 -20.19 7.00 0.37
C VAL A 127 -19.27 8.12 -0.05
N HIS A 128 -19.78 9.34 -0.08
CA HIS A 128 -19.01 10.55 -0.27
C HIS A 128 -18.63 11.09 1.11
N LEU A 129 -17.33 11.19 1.39
CA LEU A 129 -16.79 11.45 2.72
C LEU A 129 -16.89 12.93 3.07
N GLY A 130 -16.41 13.78 2.16
CA GLY A 130 -16.34 15.22 2.36
C GLY A 130 -16.15 15.98 1.05
N THR A 131 -15.80 17.24 1.12
CA THR A 131 -15.48 18.04 -0.07
C THR A 131 -13.99 17.86 -0.39
N PRO A 132 -13.62 17.22 -1.50
CA PRO A 132 -12.21 17.03 -1.84
C PRO A 132 -11.52 18.36 -2.10
N VAL A 133 -10.20 18.41 -1.88
CA VAL A 133 -9.42 19.63 -2.04
C VAL A 133 -9.26 19.96 -3.54
N PRO A 134 -9.72 21.13 -4.04
CA PRO A 134 -9.46 21.52 -5.42
C PRO A 134 -7.95 21.65 -5.66
N SER A 135 -7.40 20.95 -6.65
CA SER A 135 -5.96 20.96 -6.92
C SER A 135 -5.39 22.35 -7.16
N GLY A 136 -6.16 23.25 -7.78
CA GLY A 136 -5.78 24.65 -7.97
C GLY A 136 -5.67 25.49 -6.68
N SER A 137 -6.07 24.96 -5.51
CA SER A 137 -5.89 25.59 -4.21
C SER A 137 -4.60 25.16 -3.50
N LEU A 138 -3.94 24.11 -4.00
CA LEU A 138 -2.65 23.63 -3.50
C LEU A 138 -1.49 24.42 -4.14
N PRO A 139 -0.32 24.46 -3.48
CA PRO A 139 0.84 25.19 -3.99
C PRO A 139 1.37 24.60 -5.31
N CYS A 140 1.33 23.28 -5.46
CA CYS A 140 1.68 22.50 -6.64
C CYS A 140 1.04 21.11 -6.52
N GLY A 141 1.40 20.19 -7.40
CA GLY A 141 0.89 18.82 -7.46
C GLY A 141 0.54 18.44 -8.89
N ASP A 142 0.40 17.16 -9.15
CA ASP A 142 0.03 16.57 -10.45
C ASP A 142 -1.36 15.90 -10.42
N ILE A 143 -1.96 15.76 -9.25
CA ILE A 143 -3.32 15.23 -9.09
C ILE A 143 -4.33 16.31 -9.46
N SER A 144 -5.28 16.02 -10.33
CA SER A 144 -6.31 16.97 -10.78
C SER A 144 -7.59 16.26 -11.26
N PRO A 145 -8.78 16.91 -11.15
CA PRO A 145 -9.04 18.29 -10.70
C PRO A 145 -9.11 18.45 -9.17
N THR A 146 -9.16 17.36 -8.42
CA THR A 146 -9.26 17.33 -6.95
C THR A 146 -8.25 16.35 -6.38
N VAL A 147 -7.84 16.59 -5.13
CA VAL A 147 -7.11 15.66 -4.27
C VAL A 147 -8.09 15.21 -3.18
N GLY A 148 -8.25 13.92 -3.05
CA GLY A 148 -9.18 13.29 -2.11
C GLY A 148 -8.54 12.07 -1.44
N VAL A 149 -9.07 10.85 -1.67
CA VAL A 149 -8.43 9.63 -1.16
C VAL A 149 -7.39 9.14 -2.16
N THR A 150 -6.13 9.43 -1.90
CA THR A 150 -4.99 9.07 -2.76
C THR A 150 -4.35 7.74 -2.36
N GLY A 151 -4.13 7.51 -1.06
CA GLY A 151 -3.54 6.29 -0.52
C GLY A 151 -4.48 5.08 -0.65
N THR A 152 -3.90 3.89 -0.77
CA THR A 152 -4.68 2.63 -0.71
C THR A 152 -5.28 2.46 0.67
N PRO A 153 -6.60 2.23 0.81
CA PRO A 153 -7.24 1.91 2.09
C PRO A 153 -6.70 0.62 2.71
N VAL A 154 -7.05 0.36 3.98
CA VAL A 154 -6.81 -0.93 4.65
C VAL A 154 -8.10 -1.45 5.27
N ILE A 155 -8.31 -2.77 5.25
CA ILE A 155 -9.47 -3.41 5.85
C ILE A 155 -9.02 -4.22 7.07
N ASP A 156 -9.67 -4.02 8.21
CA ASP A 156 -9.63 -4.98 9.31
C ASP A 156 -10.75 -6.03 9.15
N PRO A 157 -10.41 -7.28 8.79
CA PRO A 157 -11.40 -8.35 8.66
C PRO A 157 -12.10 -8.70 9.97
N ALA A 158 -11.45 -8.52 11.11
CA ALA A 158 -12.01 -8.87 12.41
C ALA A 158 -13.10 -7.88 12.84
N ARG A 159 -12.92 -6.60 12.49
CA ARG A 159 -13.90 -5.53 12.73
C ARG A 159 -14.90 -5.37 11.58
N SER A 160 -14.58 -5.93 10.39
CA SER A 160 -15.30 -5.67 9.14
C SER A 160 -15.36 -4.17 8.83
N GLU A 161 -14.26 -3.48 9.04
CA GLU A 161 -14.12 -2.04 8.86
C GLU A 161 -13.01 -1.72 7.84
N ILE A 162 -13.21 -0.69 7.01
CA ILE A 162 -12.21 -0.21 6.05
C ILE A 162 -11.82 1.21 6.43
N PHE A 163 -10.51 1.47 6.48
CA PHE A 163 -9.94 2.76 6.84
C PHE A 163 -9.24 3.40 5.64
N MET A 164 -9.38 4.71 5.51
CA MET A 164 -8.71 5.54 4.52
C MET A 164 -8.45 6.93 5.06
N VAL A 165 -7.53 7.67 4.44
CA VAL A 165 -7.34 9.09 4.70
C VAL A 165 -7.88 9.88 3.50
N ALA A 166 -8.73 10.87 3.76
CA ALA A 166 -9.31 11.77 2.77
C ALA A 166 -8.73 13.17 2.93
N ASP A 167 -8.37 13.81 1.82
CA ASP A 167 -7.95 15.21 1.77
C ASP A 167 -9.19 16.09 1.58
N GLU A 168 -9.74 16.59 2.69
CA GLU A 168 -10.98 17.35 2.71
C GLU A 168 -10.75 18.86 2.81
N LEU A 169 -11.62 19.62 2.16
CA LEU A 169 -11.67 21.08 2.30
C LEU A 169 -12.55 21.46 3.52
N ILE A 170 -11.93 21.71 4.67
CA ILE A 170 -12.59 22.06 5.92
C ILE A 170 -12.31 23.53 6.27
N ASN A 171 -13.35 24.34 6.51
CA ASN A 171 -13.21 25.76 6.85
C ASN A 171 -12.32 26.55 5.87
N ALA A 172 -12.44 26.24 4.56
CA ALA A 172 -11.68 26.84 3.47
C ALA A 172 -10.16 26.52 3.48
N GLY A 173 -9.72 25.48 4.17
CA GLY A 173 -8.36 24.95 4.15
C GLY A 173 -8.34 23.44 4.00
N PRO A 174 -7.28 22.85 3.43
CA PRO A 174 -7.09 21.40 3.42
C PRO A 174 -6.95 20.85 4.84
N ALA A 175 -7.48 19.65 5.05
CA ALA A 175 -7.31 18.86 6.26
C ALA A 175 -7.33 17.37 5.89
N HIS A 176 -6.51 16.56 6.54
CA HIS A 176 -6.47 15.13 6.32
C HIS A 176 -7.33 14.42 7.38
N MET A 177 -8.31 13.66 6.90
CA MET A 177 -9.29 12.99 7.74
C MET A 177 -9.15 11.48 7.63
N LEU A 178 -8.79 10.80 8.73
CA LEU A 178 -8.94 9.35 8.81
C LEU A 178 -10.42 9.02 8.95
N VAL A 179 -10.92 8.17 8.06
CA VAL A 179 -12.31 7.72 8.04
C VAL A 179 -12.35 6.19 8.10
N GLY A 180 -13.16 5.64 9.02
CA GLY A 180 -13.49 4.22 9.12
C GLY A 180 -14.92 3.97 8.67
N LEU A 181 -15.13 2.96 7.81
CA LEU A 181 -16.44 2.58 7.28
C LEU A 181 -16.73 1.11 7.54
N ASP A 182 -17.95 0.78 7.98
CA ASP A 182 -18.45 -0.60 7.96
C ASP A 182 -18.47 -1.15 6.53
N THR A 183 -17.76 -2.24 6.27
CA THR A 183 -17.60 -2.81 4.93
C THR A 183 -18.90 -3.33 4.33
N ALA A 184 -19.89 -3.69 5.16
CA ALA A 184 -21.16 -4.23 4.68
C ALA A 184 -22.12 -3.13 4.21
N SER A 185 -22.14 -1.99 4.87
CA SER A 185 -23.14 -0.94 4.65
C SER A 185 -22.57 0.38 4.15
N GLY A 186 -21.26 0.63 4.31
CA GLY A 186 -20.64 1.93 4.07
C GLY A 186 -20.95 2.96 5.15
N ARG A 187 -21.50 2.55 6.30
CA ARG A 187 -21.77 3.47 7.41
C ARG A 187 -20.46 3.98 8.00
N ILE A 188 -20.35 5.29 8.16
CA ILE A 188 -19.18 5.92 8.81
C ILE A 188 -19.19 5.56 10.30
N GLU A 189 -18.09 4.94 10.77
CA GLU A 189 -17.86 4.55 12.16
C GLU A 189 -16.89 5.51 12.85
N LEU A 190 -15.88 5.99 12.11
CA LEU A 190 -14.84 6.89 12.58
C LEU A 190 -14.67 8.05 11.61
N THR A 191 -14.45 9.25 12.12
CA THR A 191 -13.92 10.41 11.39
C THR A 191 -13.04 11.21 12.33
N GLN A 192 -11.77 11.38 11.97
CA GLN A 192 -10.79 12.06 12.82
C GLN A 192 -9.75 12.82 12.00
N ASN A 193 -9.46 14.08 12.39
CA ASN A 193 -8.33 14.81 11.82
C ASN A 193 -7.01 14.18 12.25
N VAL A 194 -6.13 13.99 11.27
CA VAL A 194 -4.82 13.33 11.44
C VAL A 194 -3.66 14.19 10.93
N ASP A 195 -3.87 15.48 10.77
CA ASP A 195 -2.79 16.42 10.45
C ASP A 195 -1.70 16.36 11.54
N PRO A 196 -0.42 16.13 11.19
CA PRO A 196 0.64 16.10 12.18
C PRO A 196 0.82 17.45 12.90
N PRO A 197 1.23 17.46 14.18
CA PRO A 197 1.33 18.69 14.97
C PRO A 197 2.28 19.72 14.34
N GLY A 198 1.77 20.92 14.10
CA GLY A 198 2.56 22.03 13.52
C GLY A 198 2.85 21.92 12.03
N ALA A 199 2.37 20.89 11.36
CA ALA A 199 2.44 20.79 9.91
C ALA A 199 1.49 21.79 9.24
N ALA A 200 1.79 22.12 7.99
CA ALA A 200 0.91 22.91 7.13
C ALA A 200 0.16 21.95 6.18
N PRO A 201 -1.12 21.63 6.40
CA PRO A 201 -1.83 20.62 5.60
C PRO A 201 -1.76 20.86 4.09
N ARG A 202 -1.75 22.11 3.66
CA ARG A 202 -1.61 22.48 2.24
C ARG A 202 -0.30 22.02 1.59
N ALA A 203 0.74 21.76 2.39
CA ALA A 203 2.05 21.33 1.91
C ALA A 203 2.21 19.81 1.94
N LEU A 204 1.27 19.10 2.56
CA LEU A 204 1.30 17.66 2.71
C LEU A 204 0.41 16.95 1.68
N LEU A 205 0.80 15.72 1.35
CA LEU A 205 0.00 14.74 0.63
C LEU A 205 0.07 13.40 1.36
N GLN A 206 -1.08 12.83 1.71
CA GLN A 206 -1.13 11.47 2.22
C GLN A 206 -1.10 10.52 1.01
N ARG A 207 0.11 10.04 0.66
CA ARG A 207 0.32 9.28 -0.57
C ARG A 207 0.45 7.78 -0.35
N THR A 208 1.00 7.33 0.80
CA THR A 208 1.19 5.90 1.05
C THR A 208 -0.14 5.16 1.16
N GLY A 209 -0.15 3.85 0.86
CA GLY A 209 -1.18 2.97 1.37
C GLY A 209 -1.20 2.99 2.91
N LEU A 210 -2.30 2.49 3.48
CA LEU A 210 -2.46 2.31 4.92
C LEU A 210 -2.14 0.85 5.27
N THR A 211 -1.57 0.63 6.47
CA THR A 211 -1.41 -0.71 7.06
C THR A 211 -1.98 -0.75 8.47
N LEU A 212 -2.18 -1.95 9.01
CA LEU A 212 -2.62 -2.17 10.39
C LEU A 212 -1.49 -2.81 11.19
N ASP A 213 -1.18 -2.22 12.34
CA ASP A 213 -0.27 -2.82 13.32
C ASP A 213 -0.78 -2.61 14.74
N GLY A 214 -0.89 -3.69 15.51
CA GLY A 214 -1.23 -3.62 16.94
C GLY A 214 -2.56 -2.98 17.29
N GLY A 215 -3.52 -2.87 16.35
CA GLY A 215 -4.81 -2.17 16.53
C GLY A 215 -4.72 -0.68 16.20
N GLU A 216 -3.69 -0.28 15.49
CA GLU A 216 -3.52 1.07 14.95
C GLU A 216 -3.50 1.06 13.43
N VAL A 217 -4.03 2.10 12.82
CA VAL A 217 -3.93 2.41 11.38
C VAL A 217 -2.69 3.27 11.17
N VAL A 218 -1.76 2.81 10.33
CA VAL A 218 -0.46 3.46 10.10
C VAL A 218 -0.33 3.90 8.65
N PHE A 219 0.15 5.13 8.42
CA PHE A 219 0.32 5.71 7.08
C PHE A 219 1.36 6.83 7.07
N GLY A 220 1.88 7.14 5.88
CA GLY A 220 2.90 8.16 5.67
C GLY A 220 2.39 9.39 4.95
N PHE A 221 3.01 10.53 5.23
CA PHE A 221 2.87 11.78 4.49
C PHE A 221 4.16 12.17 3.80
N GLY A 222 4.01 12.73 2.62
CA GLY A 222 5.06 13.45 1.91
C GLY A 222 4.62 14.86 1.53
N GLY A 223 5.34 15.48 0.60
CA GLY A 223 4.96 16.75 -0.03
C GLY A 223 4.08 16.57 -1.25
N ASN A 224 3.47 17.64 -1.71
CA ASN A 224 2.85 17.69 -3.04
C ASN A 224 3.94 17.57 -4.12
N TYR A 225 3.65 16.88 -5.21
CA TYR A 225 4.58 16.72 -6.32
C TYR A 225 5.15 18.07 -6.78
N GLY A 226 6.48 18.14 -6.86
CA GLY A 226 7.23 19.35 -7.22
C GLY A 226 7.79 20.13 -6.04
N ASP A 227 7.63 19.67 -4.79
CA ASP A 227 8.28 20.17 -3.55
C ASP A 227 8.27 21.69 -3.37
N CYS A 228 7.20 22.34 -3.81
CA CYS A 228 7.10 23.80 -3.87
C CYS A 228 6.76 24.47 -2.53
N SER A 229 6.65 23.69 -1.45
CA SER A 229 6.35 24.15 -0.09
C SER A 229 7.26 23.50 0.93
N THR A 230 7.45 24.17 2.06
CA THR A 230 8.15 23.57 3.19
C THR A 230 7.24 22.54 3.87
N TYR A 231 7.65 21.29 3.87
CA TYR A 231 6.99 20.17 4.56
C TYR A 231 8.03 19.26 5.23
N ARG A 232 7.59 18.29 5.96
CA ARG A 232 8.37 17.16 6.45
C ARG A 232 7.65 15.85 6.13
N GLY A 233 8.40 14.77 5.93
CA GLY A 233 7.86 13.44 5.92
C GLY A 233 7.39 13.04 7.32
N TRP A 234 6.20 12.45 7.40
CA TRP A 234 5.64 11.97 8.66
C TRP A 234 5.14 10.54 8.52
N LEU A 235 5.39 9.73 9.54
CA LEU A 235 4.66 8.49 9.77
C LEU A 235 3.68 8.74 10.90
N VAL A 236 2.41 8.39 10.69
CA VAL A 236 1.33 8.61 11.67
C VAL A 236 0.68 7.28 11.99
N ALA A 237 0.38 7.04 13.26
CA ALA A 237 -0.37 5.90 13.76
C ALA A 237 -1.55 6.38 14.61
N VAL A 238 -2.72 5.82 14.35
CA VAL A 238 -3.98 6.17 15.03
C VAL A 238 -4.71 4.88 15.39
N ALA A 239 -5.17 4.78 16.65
CA ALA A 239 -5.97 3.62 17.05
C ALA A 239 -7.23 3.50 16.16
N GLU A 240 -7.62 2.28 15.81
CA GLU A 240 -8.81 2.00 14.99
C GLU A 240 -10.11 2.54 15.59
N ASP A 241 -10.15 2.74 16.91
CA ASP A 241 -11.27 3.38 17.61
C ASP A 241 -11.13 4.92 17.71
N GLY A 242 -10.09 5.49 17.09
CA GLY A 242 -9.74 6.89 17.20
C GLY A 242 -8.92 7.20 18.47
N GLY A 243 -8.56 8.45 18.63
CA GLY A 243 -7.75 8.91 19.77
C GLY A 243 -6.66 9.89 19.33
N THR A 244 -5.71 10.18 20.21
CA THR A 244 -4.61 11.07 19.88
C THR A 244 -3.63 10.34 18.94
N PRO A 245 -3.38 10.84 17.72
CA PRO A 245 -2.38 10.25 16.84
C PRO A 245 -0.99 10.25 17.47
N SER A 246 -0.22 9.21 17.23
CA SER A 246 1.22 9.17 17.42
C SER A 246 1.88 9.55 16.10
N ASP A 247 3.03 10.21 16.13
CA ASP A 247 3.75 10.63 14.95
C ASP A 247 5.27 10.48 15.08
N PHE A 248 5.92 10.23 13.94
CA PHE A 248 7.36 10.29 13.76
C PHE A 248 7.65 11.20 12.57
N ALA A 249 8.61 12.12 12.72
CA ALA A 249 9.02 13.05 11.67
C ALA A 249 10.42 12.72 11.16
N VAL A 250 10.58 12.67 9.85
CA VAL A 250 11.86 12.81 9.16
C VAL A 250 12.24 14.30 9.16
N ASP A 251 13.52 14.64 9.06
CA ASP A 251 14.00 16.03 9.02
C ASP A 251 13.52 16.87 10.21
N ALA A 252 13.55 16.26 11.42
CA ALA A 252 12.94 16.85 12.59
C ALA A 252 13.69 18.04 13.20
N ALA A 253 14.97 18.25 12.84
CA ALA A 253 15.74 19.34 13.39
C ALA A 253 15.29 20.74 12.86
N PRO A 254 15.53 21.82 13.63
CA PRO A 254 15.14 23.15 13.20
C PRO A 254 15.83 23.58 11.90
N GLY A 255 15.03 23.93 10.90
CA GLY A 255 15.49 24.37 9.58
C GLY A 255 15.62 23.25 8.55
N GLU A 256 15.46 22.00 8.94
CA GLU A 256 15.34 20.85 8.04
C GLU A 256 13.90 20.70 7.50
N SER A 257 13.75 20.10 6.33
CA SER A 257 12.48 19.88 5.65
C SER A 257 12.60 18.81 4.57
N GLN A 258 11.48 18.38 3.99
CA GLN A 258 11.33 17.32 3.01
C GLN A 258 11.38 15.94 3.68
N GLY A 259 12.13 14.94 3.16
CA GLY A 259 12.16 13.58 3.74
C GLY A 259 10.83 12.85 3.57
N ALA A 260 10.18 12.99 2.42
CA ALA A 260 8.84 12.47 2.14
C ALA A 260 8.74 10.97 2.40
N ILE A 261 7.72 10.52 3.14
CA ILE A 261 7.32 9.12 3.21
C ILE A 261 6.19 8.92 2.20
N TRP A 262 6.54 8.56 0.96
CA TRP A 262 5.56 8.45 -0.13
C TRP A 262 5.59 7.09 -0.86
N MET A 263 6.75 6.44 -0.93
CA MET A 263 7.00 5.07 -1.41
C MET A 263 6.21 4.67 -2.68
N GLY A 264 6.03 5.62 -3.62
CA GLY A 264 5.22 5.37 -4.82
C GLY A 264 3.78 4.94 -4.56
N GLY A 265 3.25 5.18 -3.36
CA GLY A 265 1.91 4.76 -2.91
C GLY A 265 1.84 3.42 -2.21
N ALA A 266 2.95 2.74 -2.00
CA ALA A 266 3.01 1.55 -1.17
C ALA A 266 2.74 1.86 0.31
N ALA A 267 2.31 0.86 1.06
CA ALA A 267 2.05 0.99 2.49
C ALA A 267 3.35 0.80 3.31
N PRO A 268 3.42 1.28 4.56
CA PRO A 268 4.45 0.86 5.48
C PRO A 268 4.41 -0.66 5.68
N ALA A 269 5.53 -1.37 5.46
CA ALA A 269 5.59 -2.80 5.70
C ALA A 269 5.72 -3.11 7.19
N VAL A 270 5.16 -4.23 7.63
CA VAL A 270 5.24 -4.70 9.03
C VAL A 270 5.91 -6.06 9.06
N ASP A 271 6.98 -6.19 9.80
CA ASP A 271 7.67 -7.46 9.95
C ASP A 271 6.97 -8.41 10.95
N SER A 272 7.47 -9.63 11.06
CA SER A 272 6.91 -10.63 11.98
C SER A 272 7.09 -10.27 13.47
N GLY A 273 7.91 -9.27 13.79
CA GLY A 273 8.11 -8.73 15.13
C GLY A 273 7.16 -7.58 15.46
N GLY A 274 6.38 -7.08 14.49
CA GLY A 274 5.54 -5.89 14.63
C GLY A 274 6.35 -4.60 14.53
N ASN A 275 7.48 -4.59 13.82
CA ASN A 275 8.21 -3.37 13.51
C ASN A 275 7.80 -2.86 12.13
N LEU A 276 7.73 -1.55 12.02
CA LEU A 276 7.36 -0.82 10.81
C LEU A 276 8.60 -0.51 9.98
N TRP A 277 8.52 -0.76 8.68
CA TRP A 277 9.58 -0.52 7.71
C TRP A 277 9.10 0.48 6.67
N ILE A 278 9.85 1.57 6.50
CA ILE A 278 9.53 2.63 5.55
C ILE A 278 10.79 3.09 4.81
N ALA A 279 10.59 3.66 3.63
CA ALA A 279 11.58 4.44 2.94
C ALA A 279 11.22 5.93 3.05
N ALA A 280 12.23 6.76 3.30
CA ALA A 280 12.12 8.21 3.27
C ALA A 280 12.90 8.75 2.07
N GLY A 281 12.30 9.68 1.35
CA GLY A 281 12.91 10.33 0.19
C GLY A 281 13.87 11.45 0.57
N ASN A 282 14.23 12.25 -0.41
CA ASN A 282 15.24 13.31 -0.32
C ASN A 282 14.87 14.38 0.72
N GLY A 283 15.89 14.82 1.47
CA GLY A 283 15.80 15.89 2.47
C GLY A 283 16.43 17.19 2.02
N SER A 284 16.28 18.21 2.85
CA SER A 284 16.87 19.55 2.57
C SER A 284 18.36 19.65 2.89
N VAL A 285 18.95 18.68 3.58
CA VAL A 285 20.37 18.65 3.91
C VAL A 285 21.17 18.05 2.75
N THR A 286 21.91 18.87 2.02
CA THR A 286 22.64 18.48 0.81
C THR A 286 24.16 18.45 0.99
N SER A 287 24.64 18.47 2.24
CA SER A 287 26.07 18.45 2.55
C SER A 287 26.41 17.41 3.61
N PRO A 288 27.33 16.46 3.34
CA PRO A 288 27.72 15.42 4.29
C PRO A 288 28.47 15.97 5.54
N GLY A 289 28.79 17.26 5.58
CA GLY A 289 29.36 17.91 6.77
C GLY A 289 28.33 18.35 7.81
N HIS A 290 27.04 18.29 7.50
CA HIS A 290 25.94 18.52 8.44
C HIS A 290 25.56 17.23 9.16
N ALA A 291 24.80 17.36 10.25
CA ALA A 291 24.20 16.19 10.90
C ALA A 291 23.25 15.50 9.89
N TYR A 292 23.20 14.19 9.96
CA TYR A 292 22.31 13.40 9.12
C TYR A 292 20.85 13.55 9.60
N ASP A 293 19.94 13.75 8.67
CA ASP A 293 18.54 14.13 8.88
C ASP A 293 17.53 12.99 8.69
N PHE A 294 18.02 11.76 8.46
CA PHE A 294 17.23 10.55 8.20
C PHE A 294 16.46 10.56 6.86
N SER A 295 16.79 11.46 5.94
CA SER A 295 16.33 11.42 4.56
C SER A 295 17.07 10.37 3.71
N ASP A 296 16.60 10.07 2.51
CA ASP A 296 17.16 9.05 1.60
C ASP A 296 17.54 7.76 2.36
N SER A 297 16.58 7.17 3.04
CA SER A 297 16.85 6.09 3.99
C SER A 297 15.79 4.99 4.03
N VAL A 298 16.20 3.82 4.48
CA VAL A 298 15.31 2.80 5.06
C VAL A 298 15.30 2.98 6.56
N LEU A 299 14.13 3.09 7.16
CA LEU A 299 13.94 3.25 8.59
C LEU A 299 13.14 2.06 9.13
N GLU A 300 13.65 1.45 10.23
CA GLU A 300 12.89 0.52 11.04
C GLU A 300 12.42 1.22 12.30
N LEU A 301 11.11 1.20 12.55
CA LEU A 301 10.49 1.76 13.74
C LEU A 301 9.73 0.69 14.51
N SER A 302 9.65 0.85 15.82
CA SER A 302 8.74 0.03 16.63
C SER A 302 7.28 0.40 16.34
N SER A 303 6.33 -0.45 16.78
CA SER A 303 4.89 -0.16 16.77
C SER A 303 4.50 1.15 17.50
N ARG A 304 5.41 1.74 18.29
CA ARG A 304 5.21 3.04 18.95
C ARG A 304 5.92 4.19 18.24
N LEU A 305 6.26 4.00 16.98
CA LEU A 305 6.98 4.95 16.14
C LEU A 305 8.33 5.42 16.74
N LEU A 306 9.02 4.57 17.49
CA LEU A 306 10.39 4.84 17.93
C LEU A 306 11.36 4.29 16.92
N LEU A 307 12.26 5.13 16.38
CA LEU A 307 13.31 4.70 15.47
C LEU A 307 14.22 3.69 16.16
N LEU A 308 14.33 2.49 15.60
CA LEU A 308 15.15 1.39 16.11
C LEU A 308 16.52 1.37 15.41
N GLN A 309 16.50 1.42 14.08
CA GLN A 309 17.71 1.48 13.25
C GLN A 309 17.39 2.09 11.89
N TYR A 310 18.43 2.42 11.13
CA TYR A 310 18.30 2.97 9.79
C TYR A 310 19.45 2.53 8.88
N PHE A 311 19.21 2.62 7.59
CA PHE A 311 20.22 2.59 6.54
C PHE A 311 20.09 3.85 5.68
N ALA A 312 21.23 4.40 5.27
CA ALA A 312 21.30 5.39 4.20
C ALA A 312 22.52 5.11 3.31
N PRO A 313 22.47 5.40 2.00
CA PRO A 313 23.64 5.27 1.14
C PRO A 313 24.70 6.29 1.53
N GLY A 314 25.96 5.97 1.27
CA GLY A 314 27.06 6.92 1.49
C GLY A 314 26.94 8.21 0.64
N SER A 315 26.09 8.18 -0.37
CA SER A 315 25.78 9.29 -1.27
C SER A 315 24.59 10.17 -0.84
N TRP A 316 23.91 9.85 0.27
CA TRP A 316 22.66 10.48 0.72
C TRP A 316 22.58 12.00 0.52
N ALA A 317 23.63 12.75 0.89
CA ALA A 317 23.64 14.21 0.73
C ALA A 317 23.72 14.67 -0.73
N SER A 318 24.32 13.86 -1.60
CA SER A 318 24.31 14.06 -3.06
C SER A 318 22.95 13.66 -3.64
N ASP A 319 22.35 12.60 -3.11
CA ASP A 319 21.05 12.10 -3.55
C ASP A 319 19.98 13.15 -3.21
N ASN A 320 19.99 13.71 -2.00
CA ASN A 320 19.18 14.89 -1.62
C ASN A 320 19.34 16.08 -2.59
N ALA A 321 20.58 16.38 -3.01
CA ALA A 321 20.84 17.49 -3.91
C ALA A 321 20.33 17.28 -5.34
N HIS A 322 20.01 16.04 -5.73
CA HIS A 322 19.65 15.67 -7.10
C HIS A 322 18.26 15.02 -7.22
N ASP A 323 17.44 15.06 -6.17
CA ASP A 323 16.09 14.46 -6.12
C ASP A 323 16.14 12.95 -6.45
N LEU A 324 17.03 12.22 -5.77
CA LEU A 324 17.23 10.78 -5.98
C LEU A 324 16.65 9.95 -4.83
N ASP A 325 15.37 10.16 -4.54
CA ASP A 325 14.63 9.52 -3.45
C ASP A 325 14.85 8.01 -3.33
N MET A 326 14.90 7.50 -2.10
CA MET A 326 14.46 6.15 -1.81
C MET A 326 12.93 6.12 -1.85
N SER A 327 12.37 5.42 -2.83
CA SER A 327 10.96 5.55 -3.19
C SER A 327 10.24 4.21 -3.40
N MET A 328 10.95 3.10 -3.19
CA MET A 328 10.35 1.77 -3.12
C MET A 328 9.90 1.47 -1.67
N GLU A 329 8.92 0.60 -1.50
CA GLU A 329 8.65 -0.05 -0.22
C GLU A 329 9.81 -1.01 0.11
N PRO A 330 10.39 -0.97 1.33
CA PRO A 330 11.42 -1.92 1.70
C PRO A 330 10.96 -3.37 1.57
N ALA A 331 11.53 -4.11 0.63
CA ALA A 331 11.16 -5.49 0.33
C ALA A 331 11.72 -6.44 1.39
N LEU A 332 10.87 -6.92 2.29
CA LEU A 332 11.24 -7.81 3.39
C LEU A 332 11.32 -9.27 2.92
N LEU A 333 12.48 -9.91 3.07
CA LEU A 333 12.68 -11.32 2.73
C LEU A 333 12.59 -12.20 3.99
N ALA A 334 12.05 -13.39 3.84
CA ALA A 334 11.85 -14.33 4.96
C ALA A 334 13.15 -14.78 5.65
N ASP A 335 14.31 -14.58 5.02
CA ASP A 335 15.62 -14.93 5.56
C ASP A 335 16.29 -13.77 6.33
N GLY A 336 15.57 -12.69 6.61
CA GLY A 336 16.03 -11.56 7.41
C GLY A 336 16.84 -10.54 6.60
N ARG A 337 16.68 -10.48 5.29
CA ARG A 337 17.27 -9.43 4.45
C ARG A 337 16.20 -8.48 3.92
N VAL A 338 16.65 -7.31 3.52
CA VAL A 338 15.81 -6.28 2.92
C VAL A 338 16.44 -5.83 1.61
N VAL A 339 15.63 -5.65 0.59
CA VAL A 339 16.05 -5.00 -0.66
C VAL A 339 15.36 -3.64 -0.73
N GLU A 340 16.15 -2.63 -1.07
CA GLU A 340 15.67 -1.26 -1.28
C GLU A 340 16.22 -0.72 -2.59
N ALA A 341 15.43 0.10 -3.28
CA ALA A 341 15.84 0.84 -4.47
C ALA A 341 15.03 2.14 -4.60
N GLY A 342 15.44 3.00 -5.53
CA GLY A 342 14.73 4.27 -5.75
C GLY A 342 15.21 4.97 -7.02
N LYS A 343 15.09 6.29 -7.05
CA LYS A 343 15.44 7.14 -8.20
C LYS A 343 16.92 7.16 -8.54
N SER A 344 17.81 6.67 -7.65
CA SER A 344 19.23 6.52 -7.94
C SER A 344 19.54 5.35 -8.90
N HIS A 345 18.52 4.54 -9.25
CA HIS A 345 18.63 3.31 -10.05
C HIS A 345 19.59 2.28 -9.43
N THR A 346 19.82 2.38 -8.14
CA THR A 346 20.70 1.51 -7.37
C THR A 346 19.88 0.68 -6.40
N ALA A 347 20.05 -0.65 -6.43
CA ALA A 347 19.48 -1.55 -5.44
C ALA A 347 20.50 -1.84 -4.34
N TYR A 348 20.04 -1.84 -3.11
CA TYR A 348 20.80 -2.14 -1.90
C TYR A 348 20.27 -3.41 -1.25
N LEU A 349 21.19 -4.27 -0.80
CA LEU A 349 20.89 -5.43 0.03
C LEU A 349 21.30 -5.12 1.47
N LEU A 350 20.35 -5.25 2.39
CA LEU A 350 20.52 -4.90 3.79
C LEU A 350 20.29 -6.13 4.68
N ASP A 351 20.91 -6.15 5.85
CA ASP A 351 20.63 -7.08 6.95
C ASP A 351 19.55 -6.47 7.86
N ALA A 352 18.35 -7.06 7.92
CA ALA A 352 17.26 -6.59 8.78
C ALA A 352 17.65 -6.58 10.27
N GLY A 353 18.54 -7.47 10.69
CA GLY A 353 19.06 -7.48 12.06
C GLY A 353 20.06 -6.37 12.38
N HIS A 354 20.65 -5.74 11.34
CA HIS A 354 21.66 -4.69 11.50
C HIS A 354 21.77 -3.81 10.23
N LEU A 355 20.97 -2.77 10.13
CA LEU A 355 20.97 -1.86 8.96
C LEU A 355 22.30 -1.07 8.82
N GLY A 356 23.06 -0.91 9.89
CA GLY A 356 24.44 -0.39 9.85
C GLY A 356 24.59 1.11 9.64
N GLY A 357 23.51 1.89 9.56
CA GLY A 357 23.54 3.34 9.36
C GLY A 357 24.02 3.74 7.96
N ILE A 358 24.76 4.86 7.86
CA ILE A 358 25.24 5.36 6.56
C ILE A 358 26.29 4.40 5.98
N GLY A 359 26.00 3.84 4.78
CA GLY A 359 26.88 2.90 4.08
C GLY A 359 26.87 1.48 4.66
N GLY A 360 25.81 1.11 5.41
CA GLY A 360 25.69 -0.18 6.07
C GLY A 360 25.22 -1.35 5.20
N GLN A 361 25.02 -1.17 3.89
CA GLN A 361 24.54 -2.22 2.99
C GLN A 361 25.53 -3.41 2.88
N GLU A 362 24.98 -4.63 2.78
CA GLU A 362 25.77 -5.85 2.53
C GLU A 362 26.24 -5.95 1.07
N ALA A 363 25.41 -5.49 0.13
CA ALA A 363 25.72 -5.45 -1.29
C ALA A 363 24.98 -4.31 -2.00
N THR A 364 25.49 -3.94 -3.17
CA THR A 364 24.94 -2.89 -4.02
C THR A 364 24.94 -3.34 -5.47
N LEU A 365 23.88 -3.01 -6.22
CA LEU A 365 23.80 -3.20 -7.66
C LEU A 365 23.31 -1.89 -8.31
N GLY A 366 24.23 -1.19 -9.02
CA GLY A 366 23.88 0.01 -9.78
C GLY A 366 23.23 -0.32 -11.12
N HIS A 367 22.46 0.64 -11.65
CA HIS A 367 21.76 0.53 -12.94
C HIS A 367 20.83 -0.69 -13.02
N VAL A 368 20.12 -0.97 -11.91
CA VAL A 368 19.15 -2.07 -11.83
C VAL A 368 17.94 -1.80 -12.73
N CYS A 369 17.59 -0.53 -12.92
CA CYS A 369 16.54 -0.05 -13.81
C CYS A 369 17.07 1.08 -14.70
N ASP A 370 16.43 1.31 -15.86
CA ASP A 370 16.74 2.43 -16.76
C ASP A 370 16.05 3.74 -16.34
N GLU A 371 14.97 3.65 -15.56
CA GLU A 371 14.21 4.75 -14.97
C GLU A 371 13.97 4.47 -13.49
N ASP A 372 13.30 5.39 -12.80
CA ASP A 372 13.06 5.35 -11.35
C ASP A 372 12.38 4.03 -10.90
N VAL A 373 12.63 3.62 -9.67
CA VAL A 373 12.02 2.46 -9.01
C VAL A 373 11.09 2.98 -7.93
N ASP A 374 9.78 2.88 -8.16
CA ASP A 374 8.79 3.50 -7.28
C ASP A 374 7.65 2.55 -6.92
N GLY A 375 7.31 2.44 -5.64
CA GLY A 375 6.19 1.65 -5.15
C GLY A 375 6.57 0.27 -4.62
N GLY A 376 5.57 -0.60 -4.41
CA GLY A 376 5.78 -1.93 -3.88
C GLY A 376 6.41 -2.89 -4.88
N SER A 377 7.18 -3.84 -4.38
CA SER A 377 7.75 -4.95 -5.14
C SER A 377 7.05 -6.27 -4.80
N ALA A 378 7.15 -7.29 -5.66
CA ALA A 378 6.70 -8.63 -5.27
C ALA A 378 7.88 -9.50 -4.85
N VAL A 379 7.72 -10.26 -3.75
CA VAL A 379 8.79 -11.07 -3.15
C VAL A 379 8.45 -12.55 -3.16
N VAL A 380 9.19 -13.35 -3.93
CA VAL A 380 9.02 -14.81 -3.98
C VAL A 380 10.32 -15.51 -3.58
N GLY A 381 10.38 -15.99 -2.37
CA GLY A 381 11.59 -16.59 -1.80
C GLY A 381 12.74 -15.59 -1.74
N THR A 382 13.75 -15.77 -2.61
CA THR A 382 14.90 -14.86 -2.74
C THR A 382 14.88 -14.06 -4.06
N THR A 383 13.74 -14.02 -4.74
CA THR A 383 13.54 -13.20 -5.94
C THR A 383 12.64 -12.02 -5.64
N VAL A 384 13.08 -10.83 -5.99
CA VAL A 384 12.32 -9.57 -5.86
C VAL A 384 12.01 -9.05 -7.26
N PHE A 385 10.74 -8.78 -7.55
CA PHE A 385 10.31 -8.19 -8.82
C PHE A 385 10.11 -6.68 -8.60
N LEU A 386 10.97 -5.88 -9.23
CA LEU A 386 11.05 -4.44 -9.03
C LEU A 386 10.12 -3.68 -9.99
N PRO A 387 9.43 -2.63 -9.51
CA PRO A 387 8.60 -1.72 -10.30
C PRO A 387 9.44 -0.61 -10.95
N CYS A 388 10.22 -0.93 -11.97
CA CYS A 388 10.92 0.10 -12.73
C CYS A 388 9.93 0.85 -13.62
N LEU A 389 9.91 2.19 -13.65
CA LEU A 389 9.01 2.93 -14.55
C LEU A 389 9.23 2.57 -16.02
N SER A 390 10.41 2.08 -16.39
CA SER A 390 10.73 1.55 -17.72
C SER A 390 10.26 0.13 -17.98
N GLY A 391 9.72 -0.58 -16.96
CA GLY A 391 9.29 -1.99 -17.11
C GLY A 391 9.39 -2.76 -15.79
N THR A 392 9.70 -4.06 -15.85
CA THR A 392 9.80 -4.92 -14.66
C THR A 392 11.16 -5.64 -14.65
N VAL A 393 11.82 -5.68 -13.50
CA VAL A 393 13.10 -6.37 -13.32
C VAL A 393 12.97 -7.44 -12.24
N ALA A 394 13.42 -8.67 -12.55
CA ALA A 394 13.59 -9.70 -11.52
C ALA A 394 15.00 -9.67 -10.96
N LEU A 395 15.11 -9.48 -9.66
CA LEU A 395 16.35 -9.39 -8.92
C LEU A 395 16.51 -10.62 -8.02
N GLN A 396 17.62 -11.35 -8.16
CA GLN A 396 17.98 -12.46 -7.29
C GLN A 396 18.83 -11.97 -6.12
N VAL A 397 18.45 -12.32 -4.93
CA VAL A 397 19.24 -12.13 -3.71
C VAL A 397 20.05 -13.38 -3.42
N GLY A 398 21.37 -13.24 -3.35
CA GLY A 398 22.33 -14.27 -2.93
C GLY A 398 22.74 -14.09 -1.48
N SER A 399 23.03 -15.20 -0.78
CA SER A 399 23.29 -15.18 0.67
C SER A 399 24.75 -15.43 1.06
N ALA A 400 25.54 -16.08 0.23
CA ALA A 400 26.92 -16.48 0.59
C ALA A 400 27.86 -16.49 -0.65
N PRO A 401 28.56 -15.39 -0.95
CA PRO A 401 28.50 -14.08 -0.26
C PRO A 401 27.17 -13.34 -0.55
N PRO A 402 26.80 -12.35 0.27
CA PRO A 402 25.69 -11.45 -0.04
C PRO A 402 25.87 -10.79 -1.40
N ALA A 403 24.86 -10.84 -2.26
CA ALA A 403 24.93 -10.32 -3.61
C ALA A 403 23.56 -10.07 -4.21
N LEU A 404 23.47 -9.13 -5.13
CA LEU A 404 22.31 -8.85 -5.96
C LEU A 404 22.65 -9.17 -7.43
N ARG A 405 21.72 -9.80 -8.15
CA ARG A 405 21.91 -10.13 -9.56
C ARG A 405 20.60 -10.03 -10.33
N VAL A 406 20.58 -9.29 -11.44
CA VAL A 406 19.43 -9.29 -12.35
C VAL A 406 19.31 -10.68 -12.99
N LEU A 407 18.13 -11.28 -12.89
CA LEU A 407 17.76 -12.51 -13.59
C LEU A 407 17.30 -12.20 -15.00
N TRP A 408 16.36 -11.27 -15.12
CA TRP A 408 15.81 -10.80 -16.37
C TRP A 408 15.26 -9.38 -16.24
N THR A 409 15.09 -8.73 -17.38
CA THR A 409 14.44 -7.42 -17.52
C THR A 409 13.37 -7.51 -18.61
N SER A 410 12.18 -7.00 -18.34
CA SER A 410 11.11 -6.81 -19.30
C SER A 410 10.85 -5.33 -19.45
N MET A 411 10.67 -4.86 -20.68
CA MET A 411 10.29 -3.46 -20.98
C MET A 411 8.77 -3.23 -20.87
N GLU A 412 8.05 -4.22 -20.36
CA GLU A 412 6.60 -4.18 -20.24
C GLU A 412 6.19 -4.01 -18.76
N GLY A 413 5.07 -3.30 -18.52
CA GLY A 413 4.60 -2.98 -17.19
C GLY A 413 5.09 -1.62 -16.72
N GLY A 414 5.66 -1.56 -15.53
CA GLY A 414 6.20 -0.37 -14.88
C GLY A 414 5.46 0.05 -13.61
N GLY A 415 4.20 -0.37 -13.42
CA GLY A 415 3.53 -0.26 -12.12
C GLY A 415 3.95 -1.37 -11.16
N PRO A 416 3.69 -1.20 -9.84
CA PRO A 416 4.01 -2.19 -8.82
C PRO A 416 3.50 -3.58 -9.16
N PRO A 417 4.37 -4.60 -9.21
CA PRO A 417 4.01 -5.94 -9.64
C PRO A 417 3.48 -6.79 -8.48
N ILE A 418 2.56 -7.72 -8.79
CA ILE A 418 2.16 -8.79 -7.88
C ILE A 418 2.40 -10.15 -8.54
N VAL A 419 2.44 -11.22 -7.75
CA VAL A 419 2.57 -12.59 -8.26
C VAL A 419 1.31 -13.39 -7.98
N ALA A 420 0.69 -13.91 -9.04
CA ALA A 420 -0.49 -14.75 -8.96
C ALA A 420 -0.50 -15.79 -10.09
N GLY A 421 -0.83 -17.05 -9.77
CA GLY A 421 -0.92 -18.13 -10.76
C GLY A 421 0.39 -18.43 -11.50
N GLY A 422 1.53 -18.17 -10.87
CA GLY A 422 2.86 -18.36 -11.46
C GLY A 422 3.33 -17.25 -12.38
N LEU A 423 2.56 -16.18 -12.57
CA LEU A 423 2.89 -15.02 -13.39
C LEU A 423 3.11 -13.77 -12.51
N VAL A 424 3.96 -12.88 -13.00
CA VAL A 424 4.13 -11.52 -12.48
C VAL A 424 3.17 -10.61 -13.23
N TRP A 425 2.26 -9.97 -12.49
CA TRP A 425 1.25 -9.09 -13.04
C TRP A 425 1.60 -7.64 -12.76
N THR A 426 1.63 -6.82 -13.78
CA THR A 426 1.95 -5.39 -13.71
C THR A 426 1.15 -4.60 -14.73
N ILE A 427 0.88 -3.32 -14.46
CA ILE A 427 0.13 -2.44 -15.35
C ILE A 427 1.06 -1.38 -15.91
N GLY A 428 1.11 -1.26 -17.23
CA GLY A 428 1.91 -0.24 -17.89
C GLY A 428 1.14 1.08 -18.04
N GLN A 429 1.89 2.18 -18.21
CA GLN A 429 1.35 3.53 -18.46
C GLN A 429 0.50 3.61 -19.75
N ASN A 430 0.69 2.64 -20.65
CA ASN A 430 -0.12 2.50 -21.87
C ASN A 430 -1.53 1.90 -21.62
N GLY A 431 -1.87 1.59 -20.36
CA GLY A 431 -3.15 0.98 -19.98
C GLY A 431 -3.27 -0.49 -20.31
N THR A 432 -2.15 -1.20 -20.38
CA THR A 432 -2.09 -2.65 -20.59
C THR A 432 -1.68 -3.35 -19.31
N LEU A 433 -2.48 -4.32 -18.89
CA LEU A 433 -2.11 -5.31 -17.87
C LEU A 433 -1.29 -6.41 -18.55
N TYR A 434 -0.12 -6.71 -18.01
CA TYR A 434 0.80 -7.76 -18.49
C TYR A 434 0.90 -8.87 -17.45
N GLY A 435 0.88 -10.11 -17.91
CA GLY A 435 1.25 -11.32 -17.15
C GLY A 435 2.56 -11.85 -17.71
N LEU A 436 3.64 -11.64 -16.96
CA LEU A 436 5.00 -12.03 -17.32
C LEU A 436 5.34 -13.38 -16.71
N ASP A 437 6.06 -14.23 -17.44
CA ASP A 437 6.65 -15.44 -16.87
C ASP A 437 7.64 -15.06 -15.76
N SER A 438 7.44 -15.60 -14.56
CA SER A 438 8.31 -15.28 -13.42
C SER A 438 9.76 -15.77 -13.59
N ALA A 439 10.02 -16.71 -14.51
CA ALA A 439 11.33 -17.29 -14.73
C ALA A 439 12.20 -16.49 -15.72
N ASP A 440 11.60 -15.86 -16.75
CA ASP A 440 12.36 -15.21 -17.83
C ASP A 440 11.79 -13.86 -18.29
N GLY A 441 10.67 -13.39 -17.70
CA GLY A 441 10.05 -12.10 -18.03
C GLY A 441 9.28 -12.08 -19.36
N ALA A 442 9.08 -13.20 -20.01
CA ALA A 442 8.33 -13.27 -21.26
C ALA A 442 6.85 -12.92 -21.04
N VAL A 443 6.27 -12.14 -21.95
CA VAL A 443 4.84 -11.82 -21.90
C VAL A 443 4.03 -13.05 -22.28
N LEU A 444 3.33 -13.64 -21.32
CA LEU A 444 2.44 -14.80 -21.56
C LEU A 444 0.98 -14.38 -21.71
N GLN A 445 0.57 -13.30 -21.01
CA GLN A 445 -0.78 -12.75 -21.11
C GLN A 445 -0.74 -11.23 -21.15
N LYS A 446 -1.72 -10.62 -21.79
CA LYS A 446 -1.94 -9.18 -21.75
C LYS A 446 -3.40 -8.83 -22.03
N ALA A 447 -3.87 -7.75 -21.42
CA ALA A 447 -5.21 -7.22 -21.65
C ALA A 447 -5.21 -5.69 -21.54
N SER A 448 -6.04 -5.03 -22.34
CA SER A 448 -6.26 -3.59 -22.20
C SER A 448 -7.21 -3.33 -21.03
N VAL A 449 -6.78 -2.52 -20.07
CA VAL A 449 -7.58 -2.13 -18.88
C VAL A 449 -7.92 -0.65 -18.86
N GLY A 450 -7.35 0.14 -19.75
CA GLY A 450 -7.47 1.60 -19.82
C GLY A 450 -6.33 2.31 -19.13
N VAL A 451 -6.07 3.55 -19.55
CA VAL A 451 -4.97 4.36 -19.03
C VAL A 451 -5.16 4.58 -17.53
N PRO A 452 -4.14 4.34 -16.70
CA PRO A 452 -4.19 4.59 -15.27
C PRO A 452 -4.23 6.09 -14.94
N ALA A 453 -4.58 6.42 -13.70
CA ALA A 453 -4.60 7.80 -13.20
C ALA A 453 -3.19 8.29 -12.82
N ASN A 454 -2.33 7.38 -12.36
CA ASN A 454 -1.00 7.68 -11.84
C ASN A 454 0.07 6.77 -12.48
N HIS A 455 1.33 6.94 -12.06
CA HIS A 455 2.45 6.15 -12.55
C HIS A 455 2.60 4.79 -11.86
N PHE A 456 1.84 4.55 -10.78
CA PHE A 456 1.98 3.38 -9.91
C PHE A 456 0.69 2.54 -9.84
N PRO A 457 0.04 2.20 -10.99
CA PRO A 457 -1.19 1.43 -10.97
C PRO A 457 -0.89 0.00 -10.50
N THR A 458 -1.47 -0.39 -9.38
CA THR A 458 -1.21 -1.67 -8.74
C THR A 458 -2.39 -2.63 -8.94
N PRO A 459 -2.21 -3.81 -9.55
CA PRO A 459 -3.24 -4.85 -9.61
C PRO A 459 -3.34 -5.59 -8.28
N SER A 460 -4.49 -6.20 -7.99
CA SER A 460 -4.71 -7.02 -6.80
C SER A 460 -5.46 -8.31 -7.13
N VAL A 461 -5.53 -9.24 -6.16
CA VAL A 461 -6.23 -10.51 -6.35
C VAL A 461 -7.11 -10.84 -5.15
N GLY A 462 -8.38 -11.12 -5.37
CA GLY A 462 -9.29 -11.56 -4.30
C GLY A 462 -10.64 -12.03 -4.84
N ASP A 463 -11.37 -12.79 -4.07
CA ASP A 463 -12.70 -13.30 -4.42
C ASP A 463 -12.75 -14.04 -5.80
N GLY A 464 -11.67 -14.69 -6.20
CA GLY A 464 -11.55 -15.38 -7.50
C GLY A 464 -11.38 -14.44 -8.70
N LEU A 465 -10.86 -13.25 -8.46
CA LEU A 465 -10.63 -12.21 -9.45
C LEU A 465 -9.18 -11.72 -9.40
N LEU A 466 -8.64 -11.35 -10.56
CA LEU A 466 -7.55 -10.38 -10.66
C LEU A 466 -8.18 -9.04 -11.03
N LEU A 467 -7.86 -8.01 -10.26
CA LEU A 467 -8.42 -6.66 -10.35
C LEU A 467 -7.37 -5.70 -10.90
N ALA A 468 -7.71 -4.93 -11.89
CA ALA A 468 -6.83 -3.95 -12.51
C ALA A 468 -7.51 -2.56 -12.52
N PRO A 469 -6.98 -1.56 -11.80
CA PRO A 469 -7.50 -0.20 -11.84
C PRO A 469 -7.10 0.49 -13.16
N SER A 470 -8.00 1.31 -13.67
CA SER A 470 -7.70 2.39 -14.62
C SER A 470 -8.10 3.72 -13.99
N ALA A 471 -7.97 4.83 -14.72
CA ALA A 471 -8.25 6.14 -14.11
C ALA A 471 -9.60 6.24 -13.39
N TYR A 472 -10.67 5.61 -13.93
CA TYR A 472 -12.03 5.77 -13.41
C TYR A 472 -12.80 4.46 -13.30
N ARG A 473 -12.15 3.32 -13.46
CA ARG A 473 -12.82 2.01 -13.50
C ARG A 473 -11.91 0.93 -12.93
N VAL A 474 -12.55 -0.14 -12.49
CA VAL A 474 -11.86 -1.41 -12.20
C VAL A 474 -12.27 -2.41 -13.28
N VAL A 475 -11.29 -3.10 -13.84
CA VAL A 475 -11.48 -4.24 -14.74
C VAL A 475 -11.10 -5.52 -14.00
N ALA A 476 -11.99 -6.50 -13.99
CA ALA A 476 -11.75 -7.76 -13.30
C ALA A 476 -11.64 -8.92 -14.29
N PHE A 477 -10.69 -9.81 -14.01
CA PHE A 477 -10.47 -11.04 -14.76
C PHE A 477 -10.64 -12.26 -13.83
N THR A 478 -10.91 -13.44 -14.39
CA THR A 478 -11.13 -14.63 -13.59
C THR A 478 -9.79 -15.16 -13.06
N ALA A 479 -9.68 -15.34 -11.74
CA ALA A 479 -8.59 -16.04 -11.07
C ALA A 479 -9.11 -17.37 -10.49
N THR A 480 -8.34 -18.45 -10.68
CA THR A 480 -8.66 -19.78 -10.13
C THR A 480 -7.78 -20.05 -8.92
N SER A 481 -8.35 -20.61 -7.85
CA SER A 481 -7.64 -20.90 -6.60
C SER A 481 -7.74 -22.39 -6.21
N THR A 482 -6.73 -22.90 -5.53
CA THR A 482 -6.77 -24.22 -4.88
C THR A 482 -7.81 -24.18 -3.77
N GLY A 483 -8.89 -24.94 -3.90
CA GLY A 483 -9.97 -25.01 -2.91
C GLY A 483 -11.37 -24.71 -3.43
N ALA A 484 -11.49 -24.15 -4.65
CA ALA A 484 -12.78 -23.99 -5.33
C ALA A 484 -13.22 -25.30 -6.03
N SER A 485 -13.11 -26.46 -5.35
CA SER A 485 -13.75 -27.69 -5.85
C SER A 485 -15.27 -27.56 -5.66
N GLY A 486 -15.90 -27.20 -6.77
CA GLY A 486 -17.30 -27.23 -7.13
C GLY A 486 -18.32 -27.67 -6.07
N GLN A 487 -18.98 -26.71 -5.44
CA GLN A 487 -20.38 -26.92 -5.11
C GLN A 487 -21.21 -26.63 -6.38
N THR A 488 -21.24 -27.57 -7.30
CA THR A 488 -22.38 -27.72 -8.19
C THR A 488 -23.58 -28.05 -7.32
N SER A 489 -24.37 -27.05 -7.01
CA SER A 489 -25.70 -27.22 -6.44
C SER A 489 -26.56 -27.97 -7.47
N SER A 490 -26.50 -29.28 -7.41
CA SER A 490 -27.49 -30.14 -8.04
C SER A 490 -28.81 -29.92 -7.28
N SER A 491 -29.62 -29.00 -7.74
CA SER A 491 -31.01 -28.89 -7.36
C SER A 491 -31.72 -30.12 -7.93
N VAL A 492 -31.77 -31.20 -7.12
CA VAL A 492 -32.68 -32.31 -7.37
C VAL A 492 -34.10 -31.74 -7.22
N ALA A 493 -34.73 -31.46 -8.35
CA ALA A 493 -36.15 -31.15 -8.42
C ALA A 493 -36.92 -32.40 -7.94
N ARG A 494 -37.50 -32.31 -6.74
CA ARG A 494 -38.41 -33.30 -6.19
C ARG A 494 -39.75 -33.15 -6.88
N ALA A 495 -40.07 -34.05 -7.81
CA ALA A 495 -41.40 -34.16 -8.44
C ALA A 495 -42.45 -34.42 -7.36
N GLY A 496 -43.40 -33.56 -7.22
CA GLY A 496 -44.65 -33.74 -6.48
C GLY A 496 -45.84 -33.85 -7.47
N PRO A 497 -46.93 -34.50 -7.09
CA PRO A 497 -47.86 -35.13 -8.03
C PRO A 497 -48.82 -34.14 -8.74
N THR A 498 -49.11 -34.51 -9.97
CA THR A 498 -50.13 -33.98 -10.88
C THR A 498 -51.51 -33.79 -10.26
N ALA A 499 -52.10 -32.60 -10.46
CA ALA A 499 -53.53 -32.43 -10.41
C ALA A 499 -54.00 -31.79 -11.74
N THR A 500 -54.84 -32.52 -12.46
CA THR A 500 -55.46 -32.17 -13.71
C THR A 500 -56.69 -31.32 -13.43
N THR A 501 -56.88 -30.15 -14.11
CA THR A 501 -58.19 -29.65 -14.51
C THR A 501 -58.11 -28.60 -15.64
N ALA A 502 -58.76 -28.95 -16.64
CA ALA A 502 -59.51 -28.39 -17.75
C ALA A 502 -59.42 -26.91 -18.12
N ALA A 503 -59.43 -26.78 -19.42
CA ALA A 503 -59.43 -25.68 -20.33
C ALA A 503 -60.51 -24.59 -20.15
N SER A 504 -60.19 -23.37 -20.54
CA SER A 504 -61.14 -22.49 -21.24
C SER A 504 -60.38 -21.56 -22.17
N ALA A 505 -60.83 -21.49 -23.42
CA ALA A 505 -60.32 -20.72 -24.51
C ALA A 505 -60.92 -19.31 -24.50
N GLY A 506 -60.16 -18.31 -24.92
CA GLY A 506 -60.65 -16.93 -25.17
C GLY A 506 -59.75 -16.22 -26.18
N LYS A 507 -60.37 -15.89 -27.31
CA LYS A 507 -59.82 -15.39 -28.57
C LYS A 507 -59.24 -13.97 -28.53
N ALA A 508 -58.23 -13.82 -29.37
CA ALA A 508 -57.71 -12.73 -30.18
C ALA A 508 -58.44 -11.37 -30.22
N SER A 509 -57.63 -10.31 -30.30
CA SER A 509 -57.88 -9.20 -31.26
C SER A 509 -56.57 -8.50 -31.60
N GLU A 510 -56.29 -8.44 -32.91
CA GLU A 510 -55.30 -7.60 -33.58
C GLU A 510 -55.74 -6.13 -33.57
N ALA A 511 -54.81 -5.22 -33.57
CA ALA A 511 -54.90 -3.98 -34.35
C ALA A 511 -53.50 -3.40 -34.57
N ALA A 512 -53.20 -3.23 -35.83
CA ALA A 512 -51.97 -2.69 -36.40
C ALA A 512 -52.12 -1.18 -36.69
N VAL A 513 -50.93 -0.58 -37.04
CA VAL A 513 -50.72 0.56 -37.96
C VAL A 513 -50.70 1.97 -37.34
N HIS A 514 -49.59 2.67 -37.32
CA HIS A 514 -49.15 3.55 -38.42
C HIS A 514 -47.77 4.16 -38.22
N ALA A 515 -47.04 4.30 -39.31
CA ALA A 515 -45.74 4.91 -39.51
C ALA A 515 -45.80 6.46 -39.51
N GLY A 516 -44.69 7.09 -39.18
CA GLY A 516 -44.46 8.52 -39.38
C GLY A 516 -42.98 8.83 -39.54
N HIS A 517 -42.61 9.18 -40.76
CA HIS A 517 -41.27 9.62 -41.18
C HIS A 517 -40.95 11.04 -40.68
N GLY A 518 -39.65 11.29 -40.43
CA GLY A 518 -39.14 12.65 -40.26
C GLY A 518 -37.62 12.66 -40.21
N ALA A 519 -37.00 12.94 -41.35
CA ALA A 519 -35.57 13.12 -41.53
C ALA A 519 -35.07 14.49 -40.99
N GLY A 520 -33.84 14.54 -40.54
CA GLY A 520 -33.13 15.79 -40.22
C GLY A 520 -31.66 15.52 -39.87
N ALA A 521 -30.82 15.47 -40.90
CA ALA A 521 -29.35 15.52 -40.75
C ALA A 521 -28.89 16.94 -40.43
N ILE A 522 -27.75 17.11 -39.72
CA ILE A 522 -26.61 17.94 -40.09
C ILE A 522 -25.63 18.00 -38.90
N ALA A 523 -24.46 17.46 -39.11
CA ALA A 523 -23.06 17.86 -38.92
C ALA A 523 -22.66 18.71 -37.70
N GLY A 524 -21.57 18.23 -37.07
CA GLY A 524 -20.74 18.98 -36.13
C GLY A 524 -19.52 18.17 -35.67
N VAL A 525 -18.60 17.92 -36.62
CA VAL A 525 -17.21 17.51 -36.28
C VAL A 525 -16.50 18.77 -35.88
N ILE A 526 -15.83 18.78 -34.70
CA ILE A 526 -14.56 19.47 -34.36
C ILE A 526 -14.37 19.31 -32.85
N GLY A 527 -13.23 18.75 -32.44
CA GLY A 527 -12.80 18.78 -31.01
C GLY A 527 -11.94 17.61 -30.55
N VAL A 528 -11.05 17.09 -31.39
CA VAL A 528 -9.95 16.21 -30.93
C VAL A 528 -8.66 16.75 -31.52
N GLY A 529 -7.89 17.48 -30.71
CA GLY A 529 -6.64 18.02 -31.23
C GLY A 529 -5.85 18.96 -30.30
N VAL A 530 -5.92 18.82 -28.97
CA VAL A 530 -5.09 19.68 -28.09
C VAL A 530 -4.34 18.93 -26.96
N VAL A 531 -4.63 17.67 -26.68
CA VAL A 531 -4.02 16.95 -25.55
C VAL A 531 -2.66 16.29 -25.90
N ALA A 532 -2.37 16.07 -27.18
CA ALA A 532 -1.12 15.41 -27.60
C ALA A 532 0.11 16.33 -27.65
N ALA A 533 -0.04 17.66 -27.56
CA ALA A 533 1.07 18.62 -27.67
C ALA A 533 1.77 18.94 -26.33
N GLY A 534 1.13 18.71 -25.19
CA GLY A 534 1.69 19.01 -23.86
C GLY A 534 2.77 18.02 -23.42
N LEU A 535 2.57 16.74 -23.66
CA LEU A 535 3.49 15.66 -23.24
C LEU A 535 4.83 15.66 -24.02
N ALA A 536 4.81 16.01 -25.30
CA ALA A 536 6.03 16.05 -26.11
C ALA A 536 6.98 17.22 -25.73
N VAL A 537 6.45 18.31 -25.20
CA VAL A 537 7.25 19.47 -24.77
C VAL A 537 7.94 19.20 -23.43
N TRP A 538 7.32 18.42 -22.53
CA TRP A 538 7.89 18.06 -21.23
C TRP A 538 9.08 17.09 -21.38
N PHE A 539 8.98 16.08 -22.24
CA PHE A 539 10.09 15.16 -22.53
C PHE A 539 11.30 15.87 -23.19
N LEU A 540 11.05 16.89 -24.01
CA LEU A 540 12.12 17.64 -24.67
C LEU A 540 12.82 18.65 -23.75
N ALA A 541 12.14 19.18 -22.75
CA ALA A 541 12.73 20.08 -21.76
C ALA A 541 13.69 19.34 -20.81
N ARG A 542 13.32 18.13 -20.36
CA ARG A 542 14.17 17.29 -19.49
C ARG A 542 15.44 16.80 -20.21
N ARG A 543 15.38 16.50 -21.51
CA ARG A 543 16.56 16.13 -22.33
C ARG A 543 17.52 17.32 -22.57
N ARG A 544 17.06 18.56 -22.56
CA ARG A 544 17.94 19.74 -22.74
C ARG A 544 18.66 20.15 -21.47
N GLY A 545 18.11 19.93 -20.29
CA GLY A 545 18.76 20.17 -18.99
C GLY A 545 19.97 19.27 -18.72
N ARG A 546 19.95 18.03 -19.21
CA ARG A 546 21.06 17.06 -19.03
C ARG A 546 22.27 17.26 -19.95
N ARG A 547 22.26 18.25 -20.89
CA ARG A 547 23.41 18.54 -21.78
C ARG A 547 24.16 19.82 -21.43
N ALA A 548 23.83 20.51 -20.34
CA ALA A 548 24.43 21.77 -19.93
C ALA A 548 25.00 21.77 -18.50
N ALA A 549 25.29 20.57 -17.93
CA ALA A 549 26.08 20.43 -16.69
C ALA A 549 27.28 19.52 -16.96
#